data_9fe7b9d52d6d74adbff796e356ec444b
#
_entry.id   9fe7b9d52d6d74adbff796e356ec444b
#
_cell.length_a   1.000
_cell.length_b   1.000
_cell.length_c   1.000
_cell.angle_alpha   90.00
_cell.angle_beta   90.00
_cell.angle_gamma   90.00
#
_symmetry.space_group_name_H-M   'P 1'
#
loop_
_entity.id
_entity.type
_entity.pdbx_description
1 polymer ?
#
loop_
_entity_poly.entity_id
_entity_poly.type
_entity_poly.pdbx_seq_one_letter_code
_entity_poly.pdbx_strand_id
1 'polypeptide(L)'
;MKPSLPKGTRDFSPDEMLRRAHIFDTIRTVYQRYGFLPIETPAMENLSTLEGKYGEEGDKLLFRVLNSGPVLDQVKAAGSATGMEMLTEKGLRYDLTVPFARYVVMHQHELTFPFRRYQIQPVWRADRPQKGRYREFYQCDADVIGSDSLLNEVDLINIIHDVFDALELGVKILLNNRKVLSGIAGVLGEQERIIDITVAIDKLDKIGLDKVNEELKGKGVSETAITRLRPLMELKGSNGDKLETLRGFLAASETGRKGIEELEQILSYLPNERQVEIDITLARGLNYYTGAIIEVKVNDNRSAFTSSICGGGRYDDLTGIFGLKGVSGVGISFGADRIYDVLEEIKGFPDFSTVSTRVLFANFGEAEARHCLGLLQRLRNNGINAELYPDATKMKKQLAYADARKIPYVALVGTEEMKNGQVTLKDMQKGEQSTITFEELLHVLK
;
A
#
# COMPACT_ATOMS: atom_id res chain seq x y z
N MET A 1 -21.16 -28.75 -1.89
CA MET A 1 -19.89 -28.28 -1.27
C MET A 1 -20.15 -26.93 -0.61
N LYS A 2 -19.72 -26.72 0.63
CA LYS A 2 -19.84 -25.39 1.28
C LYS A 2 -18.73 -24.49 0.72
N PRO A 3 -19.04 -23.31 0.15
CA PRO A 3 -18.02 -22.43 -0.37
C PRO A 3 -17.12 -21.89 0.75
N SER A 4 -15.84 -21.68 0.46
CA SER A 4 -14.85 -21.14 1.38
C SER A 4 -13.76 -20.41 0.61
N LEU A 5 -13.10 -19.47 1.27
CA LEU A 5 -11.94 -18.74 0.74
C LEU A 5 -10.63 -19.43 1.11
N PRO A 6 -9.58 -19.25 0.32
CA PRO A 6 -8.22 -19.59 0.74
C PRO A 6 -7.85 -18.81 2.02
N LYS A 7 -7.14 -19.47 2.93
CA LYS A 7 -6.75 -18.84 4.21
C LYS A 7 -5.86 -17.62 3.98
N GLY A 8 -6.25 -16.48 4.54
CA GLY A 8 -5.50 -15.22 4.44
C GLY A 8 -5.83 -14.37 3.23
N THR A 9 -6.87 -14.74 2.47
CA THR A 9 -7.50 -13.91 1.43
C THR A 9 -8.87 -13.43 1.90
N ARG A 10 -9.46 -12.43 1.23
CA ARG A 10 -10.71 -11.79 1.62
C ARG A 10 -11.56 -11.43 0.41
N ASP A 11 -12.89 -11.52 0.58
CA ASP A 11 -13.83 -10.78 -0.25
C ASP A 11 -14.03 -9.38 0.33
N PHE A 12 -14.42 -8.44 -0.48
CA PHE A 12 -14.75 -7.08 -0.08
C PHE A 12 -16.15 -6.72 -0.53
N SER A 13 -17.00 -6.30 0.40
CA SER A 13 -18.33 -5.77 0.12
C SER A 13 -18.26 -4.45 -0.66
N PRO A 14 -19.37 -3.98 -1.28
CA PRO A 14 -19.41 -2.69 -1.94
C PRO A 14 -18.94 -1.52 -1.05
N ASP A 15 -19.36 -1.52 0.22
CA ASP A 15 -19.01 -0.48 1.20
C ASP A 15 -17.49 -0.49 1.48
N GLU A 16 -16.91 -1.68 1.70
CA GLU A 16 -15.48 -1.83 1.87
C GLU A 16 -14.72 -1.39 0.62
N MET A 17 -15.22 -1.68 -0.57
CA MET A 17 -14.59 -1.25 -1.83
C MET A 17 -14.61 0.26 -2.01
N LEU A 18 -15.66 0.98 -1.60
CA LEU A 18 -15.69 2.44 -1.61
C LEU A 18 -14.64 3.04 -0.67
N ARG A 19 -14.52 2.49 0.54
CA ARG A 19 -13.49 2.90 1.50
C ARG A 19 -12.08 2.62 0.97
N ARG A 20 -11.86 1.47 0.35
CA ARG A 20 -10.59 1.12 -0.29
C ARG A 20 -10.26 2.05 -1.47
N ALA A 21 -11.25 2.35 -2.30
CA ALA A 21 -11.11 3.29 -3.41
C ALA A 21 -10.68 4.68 -2.91
N HIS A 22 -11.24 5.17 -1.81
CA HIS A 22 -10.84 6.44 -1.20
C HIS A 22 -9.34 6.45 -0.85
N ILE A 23 -8.82 5.39 -0.23
CA ILE A 23 -7.39 5.29 0.08
C ILE A 23 -6.56 5.30 -1.21
N PHE A 24 -6.93 4.47 -2.19
CA PHE A 24 -6.19 4.38 -3.46
C PHE A 24 -6.21 5.70 -4.25
N ASP A 25 -7.34 6.37 -4.29
CA ASP A 25 -7.50 7.63 -5.03
C ASP A 25 -6.75 8.77 -4.35
N THR A 26 -6.74 8.82 -3.02
CA THR A 26 -5.93 9.77 -2.25
C THR A 26 -4.44 9.58 -2.56
N ILE A 27 -3.92 8.36 -2.43
CA ILE A 27 -2.52 8.05 -2.71
C ILE A 27 -2.17 8.37 -4.18
N ARG A 28 -3.01 7.94 -5.13
CA ARG A 28 -2.82 8.21 -6.56
C ARG A 28 -2.75 9.70 -6.87
N THR A 29 -3.67 10.46 -6.29
CA THR A 29 -3.74 11.92 -6.50
C THR A 29 -2.49 12.61 -5.99
N VAL A 30 -1.98 12.21 -4.82
CA VAL A 30 -0.73 12.75 -4.28
C VAL A 30 0.45 12.37 -5.19
N TYR A 31 0.61 11.10 -5.57
CA TYR A 31 1.69 10.68 -6.47
C TYR A 31 1.72 11.49 -7.77
N GLN A 32 0.55 11.73 -8.38
CA GLN A 32 0.42 12.52 -9.60
C GLN A 32 0.84 13.98 -9.41
N ARG A 33 0.58 14.60 -8.23
CA ARG A 33 1.04 15.96 -7.90
C ARG A 33 2.56 16.07 -7.88
N TYR A 34 3.27 14.99 -7.52
CA TYR A 34 4.73 14.93 -7.50
C TYR A 34 5.34 14.43 -8.82
N GLY A 35 4.52 14.32 -9.88
CA GLY A 35 4.98 13.95 -11.23
C GLY A 35 5.29 12.48 -11.41
N PHE A 36 4.76 11.59 -10.57
CA PHE A 36 4.91 10.16 -10.74
C PHE A 36 3.93 9.63 -11.81
N LEU A 37 4.41 8.71 -12.64
CA LEU A 37 3.65 8.10 -13.73
C LEU A 37 3.20 6.67 -13.36
N PRO A 38 1.99 6.25 -13.75
CA PRO A 38 1.50 4.91 -13.48
C PRO A 38 2.20 3.86 -14.35
N ILE A 39 2.55 2.73 -13.74
CA ILE A 39 2.91 1.51 -14.46
C ILE A 39 2.22 0.30 -13.84
N GLU A 40 2.21 -0.80 -14.56
CA GLU A 40 1.81 -2.12 -14.06
C GLU A 40 2.80 -3.19 -14.50
N THR A 41 3.00 -4.19 -13.67
CA THR A 41 3.78 -5.40 -13.98
C THR A 41 2.88 -6.62 -13.81
N PRO A 42 3.19 -7.77 -14.43
CA PRO A 42 2.41 -8.99 -14.29
C PRO A 42 2.30 -9.45 -12.82
N ALA A 43 1.17 -10.08 -12.46
CA ALA A 43 1.00 -10.73 -11.16
C ALA A 43 1.95 -11.94 -10.98
N MET A 44 2.24 -12.63 -12.07
CA MET A 44 3.18 -13.75 -12.13
C MET A 44 4.51 -13.29 -12.73
N GLU A 45 5.58 -13.67 -12.07
CA GLU A 45 6.95 -13.49 -12.53
C GLU A 45 7.64 -14.85 -12.66
N ASN A 46 8.72 -14.91 -13.45
CA ASN A 46 9.59 -16.08 -13.43
C ASN A 46 10.23 -16.22 -12.06
N LEU A 47 10.34 -17.45 -11.53
CA LEU A 47 10.97 -17.67 -10.23
C LEU A 47 12.41 -17.18 -10.18
N SER A 48 13.15 -17.26 -11.28
CA SER A 48 14.51 -16.69 -11.40
C SER A 48 14.56 -15.16 -11.17
N THR A 49 13.44 -14.45 -11.40
CA THR A 49 13.31 -13.03 -11.06
C THR A 49 13.11 -12.81 -9.56
N LEU A 50 12.41 -13.72 -8.89
CA LEU A 50 11.98 -13.56 -7.49
C LEU A 50 12.97 -14.16 -6.49
N GLU A 51 13.48 -15.36 -6.76
CA GLU A 51 14.34 -16.12 -5.84
C GLU A 51 15.69 -15.45 -5.57
N GLY A 52 16.15 -15.56 -4.33
CA GLY A 52 17.43 -14.97 -3.89
C GLY A 52 17.40 -13.46 -3.73
N LYS A 53 16.26 -12.80 -3.83
CA LYS A 53 16.12 -11.34 -3.74
C LYS A 53 15.62 -10.88 -2.36
N TYR A 54 14.90 -11.73 -1.66
CA TYR A 54 14.22 -11.39 -0.40
C TYR A 54 14.90 -11.97 0.84
N GLY A 55 16.04 -12.65 0.66
CA GLY A 55 16.72 -13.42 1.70
C GLY A 55 16.00 -14.74 2.02
N GLU A 56 16.64 -15.60 2.83
CA GLU A 56 16.13 -16.95 3.10
C GLU A 56 14.70 -17.00 3.66
N GLU A 57 14.34 -16.04 4.50
CA GLU A 57 12.98 -15.97 5.07
C GLU A 57 11.94 -15.53 4.03
N GLY A 58 12.26 -14.53 3.21
CA GLY A 58 11.37 -14.03 2.17
C GLY A 58 11.15 -15.06 1.07
N ASP A 59 12.18 -15.76 0.67
CA ASP A 59 12.10 -16.79 -0.38
C ASP A 59 11.18 -17.96 0.03
N LYS A 60 11.12 -18.29 1.35
CA LYS A 60 10.17 -19.28 1.89
C LYS A 60 8.70 -18.83 1.83
N LEU A 61 8.46 -17.53 1.67
CA LEU A 61 7.12 -16.94 1.61
C LEU A 61 6.62 -16.73 0.18
N LEU A 62 7.38 -17.12 -0.86
CA LEU A 62 6.97 -17.05 -2.25
C LEU A 62 5.86 -18.07 -2.54
N PHE A 63 4.78 -17.62 -3.17
CA PHE A 63 3.79 -18.51 -3.77
C PHE A 63 4.30 -18.98 -5.12
N ARG A 64 4.59 -20.27 -5.23
CA ARG A 64 4.97 -20.93 -6.48
C ARG A 64 3.74 -21.38 -7.24
N VAL A 65 3.76 -21.21 -8.56
CA VAL A 65 2.68 -21.61 -9.45
C VAL A 65 3.11 -22.89 -10.16
N LEU A 66 2.31 -23.94 -10.00
CA LEU A 66 2.53 -25.23 -10.68
C LEU A 66 2.46 -25.02 -12.20
N ASN A 67 3.38 -25.63 -12.93
CA ASN A 67 3.37 -25.58 -14.39
C ASN A 67 2.08 -26.22 -14.95
N SER A 68 1.55 -25.65 -16.01
CA SER A 68 0.39 -26.19 -16.71
C SER A 68 0.77 -27.39 -17.59
N GLY A 69 -0.17 -28.29 -17.83
CA GLY A 69 0.03 -29.46 -18.69
C GLY A 69 0.27 -30.76 -17.91
N PRO A 70 0.89 -31.77 -18.51
CA PRO A 70 1.04 -33.13 -17.93
C PRO A 70 2.19 -33.17 -16.91
N VAL A 71 2.19 -32.30 -15.89
CA VAL A 71 3.26 -32.16 -14.87
C VAL A 71 3.50 -33.51 -14.15
N LEU A 72 2.45 -34.26 -13.85
CA LEU A 72 2.59 -35.58 -13.20
C LEU A 72 3.33 -36.60 -14.05
N ASP A 73 3.19 -36.54 -15.35
CA ASP A 73 3.91 -37.44 -16.27
C ASP A 73 5.39 -37.06 -16.37
N GLN A 74 5.68 -35.73 -16.34
CA GLN A 74 7.05 -35.23 -16.26
C GLN A 74 7.74 -35.63 -14.94
N VAL A 75 7.03 -35.54 -13.81
CA VAL A 75 7.53 -36.00 -12.50
C VAL A 75 7.82 -37.51 -12.52
N LYS A 76 6.90 -38.32 -13.06
CA LYS A 76 7.09 -39.78 -13.16
C LYS A 76 8.29 -40.10 -14.04
N ALA A 77 8.46 -39.42 -15.16
CA ALA A 77 9.58 -39.62 -16.08
C ALA A 77 10.94 -39.23 -15.47
N ALA A 78 10.99 -38.15 -14.65
CA ALA A 78 12.20 -37.71 -14.00
C ALA A 78 12.61 -38.55 -12.77
N GLY A 79 11.70 -39.33 -12.21
CA GLY A 79 11.92 -40.22 -11.06
C GLY A 79 12.47 -39.46 -9.82
N SER A 80 13.52 -39.99 -9.21
CA SER A 80 14.15 -39.39 -8.01
C SER A 80 14.92 -38.10 -8.27
N ALA A 81 15.11 -37.69 -9.50
CA ALA A 81 15.78 -36.45 -9.89
C ALA A 81 14.81 -35.23 -9.95
N THR A 82 13.55 -35.41 -9.55
CA THR A 82 12.54 -34.36 -9.60
C THR A 82 12.81 -33.29 -8.55
N GLY A 83 13.27 -32.10 -8.96
CA GLY A 83 13.35 -30.91 -8.13
C GLY A 83 12.09 -30.04 -8.26
N MET A 84 11.86 -29.13 -7.30
CA MET A 84 10.78 -28.14 -7.36
C MET A 84 10.84 -27.27 -8.62
N GLU A 85 12.03 -27.03 -9.15
CA GLU A 85 12.30 -26.27 -10.37
C GLU A 85 11.61 -26.85 -11.61
N MET A 86 11.50 -28.20 -11.69
CA MET A 86 10.80 -28.88 -12.78
C MET A 86 9.28 -28.72 -12.70
N LEU A 87 8.76 -28.44 -11.51
CA LEU A 87 7.33 -28.35 -11.24
C LEU A 87 6.80 -26.92 -11.33
N THR A 88 7.67 -25.96 -11.05
CA THR A 88 7.29 -24.55 -10.88
C THR A 88 8.35 -23.65 -11.52
N GLU A 89 8.00 -22.98 -12.61
CA GLU A 89 8.85 -21.98 -13.28
C GLU A 89 8.46 -20.56 -12.91
N LYS A 90 7.27 -20.39 -12.32
CA LYS A 90 6.64 -19.10 -12.05
C LYS A 90 6.19 -19.00 -10.60
N GLY A 91 6.14 -17.79 -10.09
CA GLY A 91 5.58 -17.47 -8.79
C GLY A 91 4.74 -16.20 -8.83
N LEU A 92 3.91 -16.01 -7.81
CA LEU A 92 3.23 -14.74 -7.61
C LEU A 92 4.24 -13.74 -7.03
N ARG A 93 4.21 -12.50 -7.52
CA ARG A 93 5.11 -11.44 -7.05
C ARG A 93 4.95 -11.20 -5.55
N TYR A 94 6.07 -11.10 -4.86
CA TYR A 94 6.15 -10.89 -3.41
C TYR A 94 6.03 -9.42 -3.02
N ASP A 95 6.55 -8.54 -3.88
CA ASP A 95 6.50 -7.08 -3.81
C ASP A 95 6.35 -6.48 -5.22
N LEU A 96 6.37 -5.16 -5.30
CA LEU A 96 6.35 -4.45 -6.59
C LEU A 96 7.73 -3.93 -7.00
N THR A 97 8.72 -3.93 -6.09
CA THR A 97 10.05 -3.34 -6.31
C THR A 97 10.93 -4.23 -7.19
N VAL A 98 10.98 -5.54 -6.93
CA VAL A 98 11.78 -6.48 -7.74
C VAL A 98 11.23 -6.59 -9.17
N PRO A 99 9.91 -6.76 -9.40
CA PRO A 99 9.32 -6.65 -10.75
C PRO A 99 9.59 -5.31 -11.44
N PHE A 100 9.61 -4.21 -10.69
CA PHE A 100 9.95 -2.90 -11.22
C PHE A 100 11.42 -2.83 -11.67
N ALA A 101 12.36 -3.33 -10.88
CA ALA A 101 13.76 -3.38 -11.28
C ALA A 101 13.97 -4.17 -12.59
N ARG A 102 13.29 -5.33 -12.73
CA ARG A 102 13.25 -6.10 -13.98
C ARG A 102 12.66 -5.27 -15.13
N TYR A 103 11.54 -4.55 -14.88
CA TYR A 103 10.89 -3.68 -15.86
C TYR A 103 11.86 -2.60 -16.36
N VAL A 104 12.55 -1.91 -15.46
CA VAL A 104 13.53 -0.87 -15.81
C VAL A 104 14.63 -1.40 -16.72
N VAL A 105 15.17 -2.58 -16.39
CA VAL A 105 16.26 -3.19 -17.21
C VAL A 105 15.75 -3.56 -18.61
N MET A 106 14.54 -4.12 -18.71
CA MET A 106 13.95 -4.51 -20.00
C MET A 106 13.61 -3.30 -20.89
N HIS A 107 13.27 -2.16 -20.28
CA HIS A 107 12.81 -0.96 -21.00
C HIS A 107 13.80 0.20 -20.88
N GLN A 108 15.06 -0.02 -20.49
CA GLN A 108 16.05 1.02 -20.20
C GLN A 108 16.27 2.02 -21.36
N HIS A 109 16.09 1.58 -22.59
CA HIS A 109 16.25 2.42 -23.80
C HIS A 109 15.00 3.25 -24.15
N GLU A 110 13.88 2.95 -23.50
CA GLU A 110 12.59 3.64 -23.68
C GLU A 110 12.32 4.65 -22.56
N LEU A 111 12.98 4.45 -21.40
CA LEU A 111 12.77 5.27 -20.20
C LEU A 111 13.66 6.50 -20.21
N THR A 112 13.09 7.64 -19.80
CA THR A 112 13.85 8.87 -19.54
C THR A 112 14.20 8.92 -18.04
N PHE A 113 15.48 8.97 -17.73
CA PHE A 113 15.96 9.10 -16.36
C PHE A 113 16.16 10.58 -15.93
N PRO A 114 15.92 10.94 -14.66
CA PRO A 114 15.34 10.10 -13.62
C PRO A 114 13.89 9.72 -13.90
N PHE A 115 13.54 8.46 -13.74
CA PHE A 115 12.21 7.94 -13.96
C PHE A 115 11.44 7.84 -12.64
N ARG A 116 10.29 8.50 -12.56
CA ARG A 116 9.38 8.52 -11.41
C ARG A 116 8.15 7.69 -11.74
N ARG A 117 7.95 6.57 -11.07
CA ARG A 117 6.79 5.70 -11.27
C ARG A 117 5.98 5.53 -10.01
N TYR A 118 4.68 5.28 -10.14
CA TYR A 118 3.89 4.67 -9.07
C TYR A 118 3.16 3.42 -9.58
N GLN A 119 2.83 2.52 -8.64
CA GLN A 119 2.16 1.26 -8.92
C GLN A 119 1.28 0.88 -7.74
N ILE A 120 -0.03 0.63 -8.00
CA ILE A 120 -1.01 0.25 -6.98
C ILE A 120 -1.58 -1.09 -7.39
N GLN A 121 -1.02 -2.17 -6.86
CA GLN A 121 -1.36 -3.54 -7.26
C GLN A 121 -1.29 -4.51 -6.08
N PRO A 122 -1.96 -5.69 -6.18
CA PRO A 122 -1.86 -6.73 -5.17
C PRO A 122 -0.51 -7.45 -5.23
N VAL A 123 -0.08 -7.93 -4.07
CA VAL A 123 1.10 -8.80 -3.87
C VAL A 123 0.73 -9.99 -2.99
N TRP A 124 1.54 -11.04 -3.02
CA TRP A 124 1.23 -12.29 -2.35
C TRP A 124 2.39 -12.78 -1.50
N ARG A 125 2.12 -13.05 -0.22
CA ARG A 125 3.10 -13.62 0.72
C ARG A 125 2.49 -14.76 1.50
N ALA A 126 3.17 -15.90 1.56
CA ALA A 126 2.70 -17.08 2.28
C ALA A 126 2.80 -16.94 3.82
N ASP A 127 2.70 -15.74 4.32
CA ASP A 127 2.72 -15.40 5.74
C ASP A 127 1.64 -16.13 6.55
N ARG A 128 1.89 -16.26 7.87
CA ARG A 128 0.85 -16.67 8.80
C ARG A 128 -0.16 -15.52 8.96
N PRO A 129 -1.44 -15.72 8.57
CA PRO A 129 -2.42 -14.66 8.62
C PRO A 129 -2.73 -14.20 10.05
N GLN A 130 -2.80 -12.88 10.23
CA GLN A 130 -3.25 -12.21 11.46
C GLN A 130 -3.77 -10.81 11.10
N LYS A 131 -4.36 -10.06 12.05
CA LYS A 131 -4.80 -8.66 11.80
C LYS A 131 -3.63 -7.83 11.26
N GLY A 132 -3.84 -7.12 10.15
CA GLY A 132 -2.81 -6.33 9.47
C GLY A 132 -1.75 -7.14 8.70
N ARG A 133 -1.92 -8.47 8.58
CA ARG A 133 -1.02 -9.34 7.81
C ARG A 133 -1.82 -10.39 7.04
N TYR A 134 -1.95 -10.18 5.76
CA TYR A 134 -2.73 -10.99 4.83
C TYR A 134 -1.81 -11.71 3.83
N ARG A 135 -2.31 -12.75 3.18
CA ARG A 135 -1.58 -13.45 2.13
C ARG A 135 -1.71 -12.80 0.76
N GLU A 136 -2.80 -12.06 0.55
CA GLU A 136 -3.03 -11.18 -0.58
C GLU A 136 -3.36 -9.79 -0.04
N PHE A 137 -2.61 -8.78 -0.47
CA PHE A 137 -2.80 -7.40 -0.02
C PHE A 137 -2.25 -6.43 -1.06
N TYR A 138 -2.68 -5.17 -1.01
CA TYR A 138 -2.25 -4.13 -1.93
C TYR A 138 -1.06 -3.36 -1.40
N GLN A 139 -0.06 -3.18 -2.25
CA GLN A 139 1.00 -2.20 -2.07
C GLN A 139 0.75 -1.01 -3.00
N CYS A 140 1.02 0.19 -2.50
CA CYS A 140 0.97 1.42 -3.27
C CYS A 140 2.38 2.01 -3.26
N ASP A 141 3.16 1.66 -4.26
CA ASP A 141 4.56 1.99 -4.35
C ASP A 141 4.80 3.24 -5.21
N ALA A 142 5.74 4.07 -4.78
CA ALA A 142 6.30 5.14 -5.58
C ALA A 142 7.83 5.07 -5.52
N ASP A 143 8.48 5.08 -6.68
CA ASP A 143 9.93 5.00 -6.79
C ASP A 143 10.47 6.03 -7.80
N VAL A 144 11.65 6.54 -7.49
CA VAL A 144 12.49 7.31 -8.39
C VAL A 144 13.74 6.51 -8.69
N ILE A 145 14.06 6.30 -9.95
CA ILE A 145 15.25 5.56 -10.36
C ILE A 145 16.10 6.38 -11.34
N GLY A 146 17.42 6.23 -11.27
CA GLY A 146 18.38 6.94 -12.12
C GLY A 146 18.81 8.30 -11.56
N SER A 147 18.78 8.48 -10.23
CA SER A 147 19.26 9.69 -9.56
C SER A 147 19.77 9.39 -8.15
N ASP A 148 20.97 9.89 -7.83
CA ASP A 148 21.57 9.81 -6.50
C ASP A 148 21.16 10.96 -5.57
N SER A 149 20.40 11.92 -6.07
CA SER A 149 19.99 13.12 -5.32
C SER A 149 19.12 12.76 -4.12
N LEU A 150 19.50 13.27 -2.93
CA LEU A 150 18.71 13.14 -1.70
C LEU A 150 17.41 13.97 -1.71
N LEU A 151 17.21 14.84 -2.70
CA LEU A 151 15.92 15.51 -2.93
C LEU A 151 14.81 14.51 -3.24
N ASN A 152 15.15 13.31 -3.73
CA ASN A 152 14.16 12.26 -3.97
C ASN A 152 13.61 11.71 -2.64
N GLU A 153 14.44 11.54 -1.61
CA GLU A 153 13.98 11.16 -0.26
C GLU A 153 13.09 12.25 0.33
N VAL A 154 13.44 13.53 0.13
CA VAL A 154 12.65 14.68 0.59
C VAL A 154 11.26 14.67 -0.07
N ASP A 155 11.18 14.46 -1.38
CA ASP A 155 9.90 14.33 -2.10
C ASP A 155 9.06 13.17 -1.55
N LEU A 156 9.68 12.00 -1.32
CA LEU A 156 8.98 10.83 -0.77
C LEU A 156 8.48 11.07 0.65
N ILE A 157 9.25 11.75 1.50
CA ILE A 157 8.81 12.13 2.86
C ILE A 157 7.64 13.12 2.78
N ASN A 158 7.69 14.10 1.88
CA ASN A 158 6.58 15.04 1.68
C ASN A 158 5.32 14.32 1.16
N ILE A 159 5.47 13.36 0.25
CA ILE A 159 4.37 12.51 -0.22
C ILE A 159 3.73 11.75 0.95
N ILE A 160 4.53 11.20 1.87
CA ILE A 160 4.01 10.50 3.05
C ILE A 160 3.16 11.45 3.89
N HIS A 161 3.65 12.65 4.18
CA HIS A 161 2.88 13.66 4.92
C HIS A 161 1.58 14.00 4.19
N ASP A 162 1.66 14.36 2.90
CA ASP A 162 0.48 14.78 2.12
C ASP A 162 -0.61 13.69 2.04
N VAL A 163 -0.21 12.41 1.94
CA VAL A 163 -1.15 11.30 1.95
C VAL A 163 -1.84 11.16 3.30
N PHE A 164 -1.10 11.18 4.40
CA PHE A 164 -1.68 10.98 5.73
C PHE A 164 -2.42 12.23 6.23
N ASP A 165 -2.00 13.43 5.85
CA ASP A 165 -2.77 14.67 6.07
C ASP A 165 -4.13 14.59 5.35
N ALA A 166 -4.15 14.15 4.09
CA ALA A 166 -5.38 13.99 3.31
C ALA A 166 -6.30 12.85 3.83
N LEU A 167 -5.73 11.85 4.49
CA LEU A 167 -6.48 10.78 5.17
C LEU A 167 -6.83 11.13 6.63
N GLU A 168 -6.46 12.31 7.11
CA GLU A 168 -6.68 12.77 8.50
C GLU A 168 -6.17 11.78 9.56
N LEU A 169 -5.04 11.12 9.26
CA LEU A 169 -4.42 10.11 10.11
C LEU A 169 -3.08 10.62 10.66
N GLY A 170 -2.99 10.76 11.97
CA GLY A 170 -1.75 11.12 12.66
C GLY A 170 -0.70 10.02 12.54
N VAL A 171 0.50 10.38 12.07
CA VAL A 171 1.60 9.45 11.86
C VAL A 171 2.92 9.97 12.41
N LYS A 172 3.85 9.07 12.67
CA LYS A 172 5.24 9.33 13.01
C LYS A 172 6.12 8.73 11.92
N ILE A 173 6.96 9.56 11.31
CA ILE A 173 7.92 9.14 10.29
C ILE A 173 9.27 8.93 10.96
N LEU A 174 9.81 7.73 10.85
CA LEU A 174 11.12 7.35 11.34
C LEU A 174 12.11 7.28 10.18
N LEU A 175 13.30 7.80 10.39
CA LEU A 175 14.38 7.86 9.39
C LEU A 175 15.66 7.28 9.96
N ASN A 176 16.34 6.45 9.21
CA ASN A 176 17.69 5.97 9.46
C ASN A 176 18.47 5.88 8.14
N ASN A 177 19.72 5.42 8.22
CA ASN A 177 20.55 5.20 7.05
C ASN A 177 21.36 3.91 7.19
N ARG A 178 21.37 3.09 6.14
CA ARG A 178 22.10 1.81 6.13
C ARG A 178 23.60 2.00 6.36
N LYS A 179 24.18 3.10 5.91
CA LYS A 179 25.58 3.46 6.11
C LYS A 179 25.89 3.73 7.58
N VAL A 180 24.94 4.33 8.33
CA VAL A 180 25.07 4.50 9.79
C VAL A 180 25.15 3.14 10.47
N LEU A 181 24.23 2.21 10.15
CA LEU A 181 24.22 0.86 10.70
C LEU A 181 25.51 0.08 10.35
N SER A 182 25.97 0.22 9.11
CA SER A 182 27.24 -0.39 8.66
C SER A 182 28.45 0.19 9.39
N GLY A 183 28.44 1.51 9.61
CA GLY A 183 29.46 2.20 10.38
C GLY A 183 29.49 1.76 11.84
N ILE A 184 28.34 1.58 12.48
CA ILE A 184 28.23 1.05 13.84
C ILE A 184 28.86 -0.34 13.92
N ALA A 185 28.45 -1.26 13.04
CA ALA A 185 29.03 -2.61 13.01
C ALA A 185 30.55 -2.60 12.80
N GLY A 186 31.05 -1.71 11.92
CA GLY A 186 32.49 -1.53 11.67
C GLY A 186 33.26 -1.02 12.89
N VAL A 187 32.76 0.01 13.58
CA VAL A 187 33.38 0.57 14.80
C VAL A 187 33.36 -0.44 15.95
N LEU A 188 32.37 -1.33 15.97
CA LEU A 188 32.29 -2.42 16.96
C LEU A 188 33.21 -3.60 16.63
N GLY A 189 33.80 -3.66 15.42
CA GLY A 189 34.56 -4.81 14.93
C GLY A 189 33.73 -6.02 14.56
N GLU A 190 32.42 -5.82 14.29
CA GLU A 190 31.43 -6.87 14.04
C GLU A 190 30.84 -6.78 12.63
N GLN A 191 31.63 -6.36 11.64
CA GLN A 191 31.15 -6.07 10.28
C GLN A 191 30.51 -7.27 9.58
N GLU A 192 31.04 -8.48 9.82
CA GLU A 192 30.47 -9.71 9.27
C GLU A 192 29.10 -10.07 9.88
N ARG A 193 28.79 -9.52 11.05
CA ARG A 193 27.54 -9.76 11.79
C ARG A 193 26.54 -8.61 11.68
N ILE A 194 26.72 -7.72 10.72
CA ILE A 194 25.81 -6.57 10.54
C ILE A 194 24.35 -6.99 10.42
N ILE A 195 24.05 -8.08 9.73
CA ILE A 195 22.69 -8.59 9.56
C ILE A 195 22.13 -9.07 10.91
N ASP A 196 22.92 -9.83 11.67
CA ASP A 196 22.51 -10.33 12.98
C ASP A 196 22.27 -9.17 13.97
N ILE A 197 23.15 -8.16 13.97
CA ILE A 197 23.03 -6.96 14.79
C ILE A 197 21.76 -6.18 14.42
N THR A 198 21.54 -5.93 13.15
CA THR A 198 20.38 -5.14 12.68
C THR A 198 19.07 -5.86 12.94
N VAL A 199 19.00 -7.17 12.71
CA VAL A 199 17.81 -7.99 13.01
C VAL A 199 17.49 -8.03 14.50
N ALA A 200 18.50 -8.08 15.37
CA ALA A 200 18.29 -8.07 16.81
C ALA A 200 17.82 -6.69 17.31
N ILE A 201 18.43 -5.60 16.83
CA ILE A 201 18.06 -4.23 17.20
C ILE A 201 16.61 -3.91 16.76
N ASP A 202 16.18 -4.35 15.59
CA ASP A 202 14.81 -4.15 15.08
C ASP A 202 13.73 -4.75 16.00
N LYS A 203 14.11 -5.67 16.86
CA LYS A 203 13.18 -6.28 17.82
C LYS A 203 13.11 -5.52 19.14
N LEU A 204 13.93 -4.47 19.34
CA LEU A 204 14.08 -3.78 20.61
C LEU A 204 12.74 -3.34 21.21
N ASP A 205 11.89 -2.71 20.41
CA ASP A 205 10.55 -2.26 20.83
C ASP A 205 9.62 -3.40 21.27
N LYS A 206 9.86 -4.62 20.77
CA LYS A 206 8.98 -5.78 21.02
C LYS A 206 9.42 -6.66 22.17
N ILE A 207 10.74 -6.88 22.28
CA ILE A 207 11.27 -7.87 23.23
C ILE A 207 12.07 -7.24 24.38
N GLY A 208 12.42 -5.95 24.25
CA GLY A 208 13.20 -5.20 25.22
C GLY A 208 14.69 -5.47 25.15
N LEU A 209 15.47 -4.59 25.82
CA LEU A 209 16.93 -4.54 25.74
C LEU A 209 17.64 -5.84 26.18
N ASP A 210 17.17 -6.43 27.29
CA ASP A 210 17.81 -7.63 27.85
C ASP A 210 17.76 -8.81 26.87
N LYS A 211 16.59 -9.03 26.26
CA LYS A 211 16.44 -10.10 25.25
C LYS A 211 17.18 -9.81 23.95
N VAL A 212 17.29 -8.55 23.55
CA VAL A 212 18.13 -8.16 22.42
C VAL A 212 19.61 -8.48 22.71
N ASN A 213 20.08 -8.16 23.92
CA ASN A 213 21.45 -8.49 24.33
C ASN A 213 21.71 -10.01 24.35
N GLU A 214 20.75 -10.80 24.84
CA GLU A 214 20.81 -12.28 24.82
C GLU A 214 20.87 -12.81 23.37
N GLU A 215 20.03 -12.26 22.48
CA GLU A 215 20.02 -12.64 21.06
C GLU A 215 21.38 -12.30 20.39
N LEU A 216 21.92 -11.11 20.65
CA LEU A 216 23.23 -10.70 20.12
C LEU A 216 24.35 -11.63 20.62
N LYS A 217 24.37 -12.00 21.91
CA LYS A 217 25.30 -13.00 22.46
C LYS A 217 25.14 -14.35 21.78
N GLY A 218 23.91 -14.80 21.59
CA GLY A 218 23.59 -16.07 20.92
C GLY A 218 24.07 -16.11 19.45
N LYS A 219 24.17 -14.94 18.81
CA LYS A 219 24.71 -14.74 17.46
C LYS A 219 26.23 -14.56 17.43
N GLY A 220 26.90 -14.61 18.56
CA GLY A 220 28.34 -14.52 18.69
C GLY A 220 28.89 -13.08 18.62
N VAL A 221 28.06 -12.06 18.84
CA VAL A 221 28.51 -10.68 19.02
C VAL A 221 29.23 -10.56 20.36
N SER A 222 30.41 -9.92 20.37
CA SER A 222 31.23 -9.80 21.57
C SER A 222 30.57 -8.97 22.67
N GLU A 223 30.82 -9.32 23.94
CA GLU A 223 30.27 -8.54 25.07
C GLU A 223 30.71 -7.08 25.07
N THR A 224 31.93 -6.83 24.62
CA THR A 224 32.47 -5.48 24.46
C THR A 224 31.65 -4.70 23.41
N ALA A 225 31.30 -5.32 22.29
CA ALA A 225 30.47 -4.72 21.26
C ALA A 225 29.05 -4.44 21.76
N ILE A 226 28.45 -5.39 22.48
CA ILE A 226 27.10 -5.22 23.07
C ILE A 226 27.09 -4.06 24.07
N THR A 227 28.09 -3.97 24.95
CA THR A 227 28.20 -2.88 25.92
C THR A 227 28.33 -1.51 25.24
N ARG A 228 29.12 -1.42 24.15
CA ARG A 228 29.29 -0.20 23.38
C ARG A 228 28.05 0.17 22.54
N LEU A 229 27.29 -0.82 22.11
CA LEU A 229 26.04 -0.63 21.33
C LEU A 229 24.88 -0.13 22.19
N ARG A 230 24.84 -0.52 23.48
CA ARG A 230 23.74 -0.21 24.40
C ARG A 230 23.35 1.27 24.45
N PRO A 231 24.26 2.25 24.61
CA PRO A 231 23.90 3.67 24.64
C PRO A 231 23.22 4.15 23.35
N LEU A 232 23.55 3.54 22.21
CA LEU A 232 22.92 3.84 20.93
C LEU A 232 21.49 3.26 20.87
N MET A 233 21.26 2.07 21.39
CA MET A 233 19.93 1.45 21.43
C MET A 233 18.97 2.21 22.37
N GLU A 234 19.48 2.88 23.38
CA GLU A 234 18.72 3.70 24.34
C GLU A 234 18.73 5.19 24.00
N LEU A 235 19.24 5.60 22.82
CA LEU A 235 19.42 6.98 22.41
C LEU A 235 18.09 7.72 22.27
N LYS A 236 17.93 8.78 23.04
CA LYS A 236 16.76 9.66 23.11
C LYS A 236 17.16 11.10 22.89
N GLY A 237 16.18 11.99 22.71
CA GLY A 237 16.40 13.41 22.52
C GLY A 237 16.00 13.90 21.13
N SER A 238 16.38 15.12 20.82
CA SER A 238 16.16 15.73 19.50
C SER A 238 16.99 15.04 18.42
N ASN A 239 16.64 15.26 17.15
CA ASN A 239 17.48 14.78 16.05
C ASN A 239 18.90 15.33 16.11
N GLY A 240 19.08 16.58 16.58
CA GLY A 240 20.39 17.19 16.79
C GLY A 240 21.24 16.43 17.81
N ASP A 241 20.67 16.10 18.98
CA ASP A 241 21.36 15.34 20.04
C ASP A 241 21.76 13.94 19.55
N LYS A 242 20.84 13.31 18.81
CA LYS A 242 21.07 11.97 18.23
C LYS A 242 22.19 12.00 17.21
N LEU A 243 22.20 12.98 16.30
CA LEU A 243 23.25 13.13 15.29
C LEU A 243 24.61 13.46 15.90
N GLU A 244 24.66 14.30 16.94
CA GLU A 244 25.91 14.62 17.66
C GLU A 244 26.50 13.36 18.32
N THR A 245 25.68 12.57 18.99
CA THR A 245 26.09 11.29 19.60
C THR A 245 26.63 10.31 18.54
N LEU A 246 25.88 10.17 17.42
CA LEU A 246 26.31 9.32 16.31
C LEU A 246 27.61 9.81 15.69
N ARG A 247 27.82 11.10 15.53
CA ARG A 247 29.03 11.70 14.98
C ARG A 247 30.25 11.37 15.87
N GLY A 248 30.10 11.46 17.20
CA GLY A 248 31.13 11.05 18.14
C GLY A 248 31.45 9.55 18.04
N PHE A 249 30.44 8.70 18.01
CA PHE A 249 30.62 7.24 17.94
C PHE A 249 31.23 6.77 16.61
N LEU A 250 30.82 7.40 15.50
CA LEU A 250 31.21 7.01 14.13
C LEU A 250 32.42 7.80 13.59
N ALA A 251 33.13 8.57 14.45
CA ALA A 251 34.26 9.40 14.03
C ALA A 251 35.34 8.66 13.23
N ALA A 252 35.57 7.38 13.55
CA ALA A 252 36.56 6.53 12.88
C ALA A 252 35.96 5.81 11.63
N SER A 253 34.68 5.91 11.34
CA SER A 253 34.03 5.23 10.22
C SER A 253 33.69 6.21 9.10
N GLU A 254 34.38 6.12 7.96
CA GLU A 254 34.07 6.95 6.79
C GLU A 254 32.62 6.69 6.28
N THR A 255 32.23 5.41 6.16
CA THR A 255 30.89 5.02 5.78
C THR A 255 29.83 5.55 6.74
N GLY A 256 30.09 5.46 8.05
CA GLY A 256 29.18 5.96 9.08
C GLY A 256 29.01 7.49 9.02
N ARG A 257 30.10 8.24 8.84
CA ARG A 257 30.07 9.70 8.67
C ARG A 257 29.24 10.10 7.45
N LYS A 258 29.47 9.43 6.31
CA LYS A 258 28.67 9.68 5.09
C LYS A 258 27.17 9.45 5.33
N GLY A 259 26.81 8.41 6.09
CA GLY A 259 25.40 8.16 6.45
C GLY A 259 24.81 9.27 7.32
N ILE A 260 25.59 9.85 8.24
CA ILE A 260 25.18 11.02 9.06
C ILE A 260 24.97 12.25 8.17
N GLU A 261 25.91 12.54 7.29
CA GLU A 261 25.85 13.67 6.34
C GLU A 261 24.58 13.59 5.47
N GLU A 262 24.25 12.39 4.97
CA GLU A 262 23.02 12.17 4.20
C GLU A 262 21.75 12.42 5.03
N LEU A 263 21.71 11.97 6.29
CA LEU A 263 20.57 12.26 7.20
C LEU A 263 20.43 13.76 7.46
N GLU A 264 21.54 14.45 7.74
CA GLU A 264 21.55 15.90 7.97
C GLU A 264 21.08 16.68 6.75
N GLN A 265 21.52 16.26 5.58
CA GLN A 265 21.11 16.89 4.31
C GLN A 265 19.63 16.71 4.05
N ILE A 266 19.08 15.49 4.23
CA ILE A 266 17.64 15.24 4.10
C ILE A 266 16.85 16.14 5.06
N LEU A 267 17.23 16.15 6.34
CA LEU A 267 16.56 16.97 7.36
C LEU A 267 16.65 18.47 7.06
N SER A 268 17.76 18.94 6.50
CA SER A 268 17.95 20.37 6.17
C SER A 268 17.05 20.87 5.02
N TYR A 269 16.59 19.94 4.16
CA TYR A 269 15.72 20.27 3.04
C TYR A 269 14.23 20.17 3.39
N LEU A 270 13.90 19.53 4.52
CA LEU A 270 12.50 19.40 4.92
C LEU A 270 11.99 20.70 5.55
N PRO A 271 10.77 21.16 5.21
CA PRO A 271 10.11 22.23 5.94
C PRO A 271 9.92 21.88 7.43
N ASN A 272 9.95 22.89 8.31
CA ASN A 272 9.84 22.69 9.76
C ASN A 272 8.55 21.95 10.19
N GLU A 273 7.47 22.09 9.41
CA GLU A 273 6.19 21.43 9.64
C GLU A 273 6.23 19.93 9.32
N ARG A 274 7.20 19.48 8.50
CA ARG A 274 7.36 18.09 8.06
C ARG A 274 8.30 17.33 8.98
N GLN A 275 7.78 16.98 10.16
CA GLN A 275 8.57 16.33 11.19
C GLN A 275 8.93 14.88 10.85
N VAL A 276 10.22 14.58 11.00
CA VAL A 276 10.79 13.24 10.87
C VAL A 276 11.66 12.99 12.10
N GLU A 277 11.64 11.80 12.65
CA GLU A 277 12.48 11.43 13.79
C GLU A 277 13.57 10.44 13.34
N ILE A 278 14.82 10.75 13.69
CA ILE A 278 15.92 9.80 13.55
C ILE A 278 15.72 8.67 14.56
N ASP A 279 15.72 7.43 14.04
CA ASP A 279 15.63 6.22 14.87
C ASP A 279 16.70 5.21 14.43
N ILE A 280 17.76 5.11 15.21
CA ILE A 280 18.88 4.20 14.91
C ILE A 280 18.49 2.73 15.07
N THR A 281 17.42 2.44 15.77
CA THR A 281 16.90 1.08 15.93
C THR A 281 16.09 0.64 14.70
N LEU A 282 15.75 1.58 13.82
CA LEU A 282 15.13 1.28 12.53
C LEU A 282 16.18 0.59 11.64
N ALA A 283 16.20 -0.72 11.71
CA ALA A 283 17.12 -1.57 10.96
C ALA A 283 16.39 -2.45 9.94
N ARG A 284 15.07 -2.26 9.83
CA ARG A 284 14.22 -2.97 8.88
C ARG A 284 14.51 -2.56 7.47
N GLY A 285 14.08 -3.43 6.61
CA GLY A 285 14.11 -3.26 5.19
C GLY A 285 14.57 -4.55 4.54
N LEU A 286 14.28 -4.64 3.26
CA LEU A 286 14.80 -5.72 2.44
C LEU A 286 16.34 -5.56 2.35
N ASN A 287 17.05 -6.65 2.23
CA ASN A 287 18.53 -6.68 2.26
C ASN A 287 19.19 -5.83 1.16
N TYR A 288 18.39 -5.28 0.24
CA TYR A 288 18.88 -4.45 -0.86
C TYR A 288 18.99 -2.94 -0.54
N TYR A 289 18.56 -2.45 0.64
CA TYR A 289 18.73 -1.04 0.97
C TYR A 289 20.20 -0.68 1.23
N THR A 290 20.62 0.47 0.66
CA THR A 290 22.02 0.94 0.64
C THR A 290 22.21 2.30 1.32
N GLY A 291 21.13 3.08 1.47
CA GLY A 291 21.14 4.44 2.01
C GLY A 291 20.03 4.66 3.02
N ALA A 292 19.25 5.73 2.83
CA ALA A 292 18.13 6.09 3.69
C ALA A 292 17.12 4.96 3.85
N ILE A 293 16.59 4.81 5.07
CA ILE A 293 15.54 3.86 5.46
C ILE A 293 14.41 4.69 6.09
N ILE A 294 13.19 4.49 5.61
CA ILE A 294 12.00 5.21 6.07
C ILE A 294 10.99 4.19 6.60
N GLU A 295 10.42 4.46 7.76
CA GLU A 295 9.30 3.70 8.30
C GLU A 295 8.25 4.66 8.89
N VAL A 296 6.97 4.35 8.66
CA VAL A 296 5.85 5.15 9.16
C VAL A 296 5.01 4.32 10.10
N LYS A 297 4.86 4.80 11.32
CA LYS A 297 4.00 4.23 12.36
C LYS A 297 2.81 5.15 12.63
N VAL A 298 1.71 4.58 13.05
CA VAL A 298 0.54 5.35 13.52
C VAL A 298 0.92 6.11 14.79
N ASN A 299 0.60 7.40 14.83
CA ASN A 299 0.73 8.27 15.99
C ASN A 299 -0.60 9.00 16.23
N ASP A 300 -1.62 8.23 16.47
CA ASP A 300 -3.00 8.69 16.68
C ASP A 300 -3.57 8.00 17.92
N ASN A 301 -3.96 8.78 18.91
CA ASN A 301 -4.46 8.26 20.17
C ASN A 301 -5.77 7.46 20.06
N ARG A 302 -6.42 7.49 18.89
CA ARG A 302 -7.62 6.73 18.60
C ARG A 302 -7.33 5.28 18.18
N SER A 303 -6.07 4.94 17.87
CA SER A 303 -5.68 3.62 17.38
C SER A 303 -4.64 2.96 18.30
N ALA A 304 -4.80 1.65 18.48
CA ALA A 304 -3.79 0.80 19.14
C ALA A 304 -2.87 0.09 18.13
N PHE A 305 -2.92 0.42 16.86
CA PHE A 305 -2.15 -0.23 15.80
C PHE A 305 -0.66 0.14 15.88
N THR A 306 0.22 -0.83 16.04
CA THR A 306 1.67 -0.62 16.26
C THR A 306 2.56 -1.01 15.09
N SER A 307 2.01 -1.69 14.08
CA SER A 307 2.79 -2.10 12.92
C SER A 307 3.00 -0.92 11.94
N SER A 308 4.06 -0.99 11.14
CA SER A 308 4.32 -0.03 10.07
C SER A 308 3.18 -0.01 9.04
N ILE A 309 2.76 1.18 8.62
CA ILE A 309 1.74 1.40 7.59
C ILE A 309 2.29 1.92 6.27
N CYS A 310 3.53 2.41 6.27
CA CYS A 310 4.31 2.75 5.09
C CYS A 310 5.78 2.52 5.40
N GLY A 311 6.58 2.22 4.41
CA GLY A 311 8.02 2.08 4.55
C GLY A 311 8.72 2.12 3.21
N GLY A 312 10.03 2.36 3.24
CA GLY A 312 10.82 2.48 2.03
C GLY A 312 12.30 2.69 2.31
N GLY A 313 13.04 3.03 1.26
CA GLY A 313 14.45 3.35 1.37
C GLY A 313 15.16 3.41 0.02
N ARG A 314 16.44 3.76 0.06
CA ARG A 314 17.34 3.83 -1.10
C ARG A 314 17.94 2.46 -1.40
N TYR A 315 17.96 2.12 -2.67
CA TYR A 315 18.55 0.90 -3.22
C TYR A 315 19.37 1.22 -4.48
N ASP A 316 20.69 1.11 -4.40
CA ASP A 316 21.59 1.60 -5.46
C ASP A 316 21.98 0.53 -6.49
N ASP A 317 21.72 -0.73 -6.24
CA ASP A 317 22.20 -1.82 -7.12
C ASP A 317 21.12 -2.89 -7.41
N LEU A 318 19.83 -2.57 -7.18
CA LEU A 318 18.78 -3.55 -7.40
C LEU A 318 18.65 -3.93 -8.89
N THR A 319 18.87 -2.98 -9.80
CA THR A 319 18.90 -3.24 -11.25
C THR A 319 20.15 -4.02 -11.67
N GLY A 320 21.22 -3.94 -10.89
CA GLY A 320 22.46 -4.72 -11.11
C GLY A 320 22.24 -6.22 -11.08
N ILE A 321 21.24 -6.68 -10.31
CA ILE A 321 20.83 -8.10 -10.26
C ILE A 321 20.37 -8.60 -11.64
N PHE A 322 19.81 -7.70 -12.46
CA PHE A 322 19.34 -7.96 -13.82
C PHE A 322 20.30 -7.45 -14.91
N GLY A 323 21.56 -7.09 -14.55
CA GLY A 323 22.61 -6.71 -15.47
C GLY A 323 22.80 -5.22 -15.69
N LEU A 324 21.93 -4.34 -15.16
CA LEU A 324 22.06 -2.88 -15.27
C LEU A 324 22.64 -2.31 -13.97
N LYS A 325 23.98 -2.20 -13.91
CA LYS A 325 24.71 -1.71 -12.73
C LYS A 325 24.73 -0.19 -12.65
N GLY A 326 24.92 0.34 -11.42
CA GLY A 326 25.14 1.76 -11.18
C GLY A 326 23.92 2.65 -11.36
N VAL A 327 22.73 2.11 -11.26
CA VAL A 327 21.48 2.87 -11.31
C VAL A 327 20.85 2.91 -9.93
N SER A 328 21.00 4.06 -9.28
CA SER A 328 20.41 4.33 -7.96
C SER A 328 18.89 4.45 -8.03
N GLY A 329 18.23 3.94 -7.01
CA GLY A 329 16.79 4.07 -6.84
C GLY A 329 16.41 4.32 -5.38
N VAL A 330 15.30 4.98 -5.17
CA VAL A 330 14.69 5.18 -3.86
C VAL A 330 13.18 5.11 -4.00
N GLY A 331 12.51 4.47 -3.04
CA GLY A 331 11.06 4.33 -3.11
C GLY A 331 10.41 4.08 -1.77
N ILE A 332 9.10 4.26 -1.73
CA ILE A 332 8.22 3.99 -0.60
C ILE A 332 7.05 3.13 -1.02
N SER A 333 6.47 2.41 -0.06
CA SER A 333 5.29 1.57 -0.23
C SER A 333 4.29 1.80 0.89
N PHE A 334 3.08 2.28 0.57
CA PHE A 334 1.98 2.31 1.51
C PHE A 334 1.28 0.94 1.55
N GLY A 335 1.08 0.43 2.76
CA GLY A 335 0.32 -0.79 3.01
C GLY A 335 -1.18 -0.47 3.09
N ALA A 336 -1.87 -0.43 1.95
CA ALA A 336 -3.26 0.02 1.86
C ALA A 336 -4.21 -0.74 2.79
N ASP A 337 -4.01 -2.04 2.94
CA ASP A 337 -4.85 -2.87 3.83
C ASP A 337 -4.63 -2.56 5.31
N ARG A 338 -3.41 -2.19 5.71
CA ARG A 338 -3.12 -1.73 7.08
C ARG A 338 -3.68 -0.35 7.35
N ILE A 339 -3.58 0.56 6.37
CA ILE A 339 -4.20 1.89 6.44
C ILE A 339 -5.71 1.73 6.58
N TYR A 340 -6.33 0.82 5.81
CA TYR A 340 -7.75 0.50 5.91
C TYR A 340 -8.12 0.03 7.32
N ASP A 341 -7.39 -0.95 7.88
CA ASP A 341 -7.64 -1.49 9.22
C ASP A 341 -7.56 -0.40 10.30
N VAL A 342 -6.62 0.56 10.16
CA VAL A 342 -6.47 1.69 11.09
C VAL A 342 -7.63 2.69 10.93
N LEU A 343 -7.94 3.11 9.71
CA LEU A 343 -9.03 4.07 9.45
C LEU A 343 -10.39 3.51 9.90
N GLU A 344 -10.62 2.19 9.75
CA GLU A 344 -11.82 1.54 10.26
C GLU A 344 -11.86 1.53 11.80
N GLU A 345 -10.74 1.24 12.46
CA GLU A 345 -10.61 1.25 13.92
C GLU A 345 -10.94 2.64 14.51
N ILE A 346 -10.42 3.71 13.90
CA ILE A 346 -10.62 5.10 14.39
C ILE A 346 -11.90 5.74 13.86
N LYS A 347 -12.69 5.05 13.03
CA LYS A 347 -13.85 5.59 12.30
C LYS A 347 -13.49 6.83 11.47
N GLY A 348 -12.31 6.78 10.86
CA GLY A 348 -11.73 7.90 10.09
C GLY A 348 -12.21 7.98 8.63
N PHE A 349 -13.04 7.06 8.17
CA PHE A 349 -13.60 7.17 6.82
C PHE A 349 -14.69 8.23 6.75
N PRO A 350 -14.74 9.05 5.69
CA PRO A 350 -15.88 9.91 5.40
C PRO A 350 -17.17 9.09 5.26
N ASP A 351 -18.29 9.73 5.48
CA ASP A 351 -19.60 9.12 5.15
C ASP A 351 -19.70 8.97 3.63
N PHE A 352 -19.34 7.80 3.15
CA PHE A 352 -19.62 7.46 1.75
C PHE A 352 -21.10 7.15 1.60
N SER A 353 -21.76 7.87 0.73
CA SER A 353 -23.03 7.39 0.23
C SER A 353 -22.76 6.09 -0.52
N THR A 354 -23.05 4.95 0.11
CA THR A 354 -22.98 3.63 -0.51
C THR A 354 -24.00 3.47 -1.64
N VAL A 355 -24.81 4.50 -1.84
CA VAL A 355 -25.83 4.57 -2.84
C VAL A 355 -25.27 5.28 -4.07
N SER A 356 -24.72 4.51 -4.98
CA SER A 356 -24.37 5.05 -6.31
C SER A 356 -25.62 5.54 -7.06
N THR A 357 -26.78 4.94 -6.80
CA THR A 357 -28.06 5.27 -7.47
C THR A 357 -28.74 6.45 -6.79
N ARG A 358 -28.91 7.55 -7.51
CA ARG A 358 -29.60 8.75 -7.02
C ARG A 358 -31.12 8.62 -7.07
N VAL A 359 -31.63 7.94 -8.09
CA VAL A 359 -33.07 7.72 -8.30
C VAL A 359 -33.35 6.34 -8.87
N LEU A 360 -34.35 5.65 -8.32
CA LEU A 360 -34.91 4.42 -8.85
C LEU A 360 -36.24 4.71 -9.53
N PHE A 361 -36.39 4.40 -10.81
CA PHE A 361 -37.67 4.40 -11.49
C PHE A 361 -38.42 3.11 -11.18
N ALA A 362 -39.68 3.25 -10.73
CA ALA A 362 -40.54 2.10 -10.53
C ALA A 362 -41.04 1.55 -11.88
N ASN A 363 -41.17 0.24 -11.97
CA ASN A 363 -41.63 -0.45 -13.15
C ASN A 363 -43.10 -0.84 -12.99
N PHE A 364 -43.98 -0.19 -13.75
CA PHE A 364 -45.43 -0.48 -13.74
C PHE A 364 -45.87 -1.46 -14.84
N GLY A 365 -45.03 -1.65 -15.87
CA GLY A 365 -45.31 -2.51 -17.01
C GLY A 365 -44.43 -2.18 -18.20
N GLU A 366 -44.63 -2.90 -19.31
CA GLU A 366 -43.77 -2.79 -20.49
C GLU A 366 -43.78 -1.41 -21.13
N ALA A 367 -44.99 -0.77 -21.22
CA ALA A 367 -45.12 0.55 -21.84
C ALA A 367 -44.42 1.64 -21.01
N GLU A 368 -44.67 1.65 -19.69
CA GLU A 368 -44.04 2.57 -18.75
C GLU A 368 -42.54 2.37 -18.67
N ALA A 369 -42.07 1.10 -18.64
CA ALA A 369 -40.64 0.78 -18.64
C ALA A 369 -39.93 1.31 -19.91
N ARG A 370 -40.56 1.13 -21.09
CA ARG A 370 -40.06 1.64 -22.36
C ARG A 370 -39.91 3.17 -22.37
N HIS A 371 -40.90 3.85 -21.81
CA HIS A 371 -40.89 5.33 -21.65
C HIS A 371 -39.76 5.76 -20.68
N CYS A 372 -39.69 5.10 -19.52
CA CYS A 372 -38.70 5.38 -18.48
C CYS A 372 -37.23 5.18 -18.98
N LEU A 373 -36.97 4.24 -19.90
CA LEU A 373 -35.65 4.07 -20.48
C LEU A 373 -35.15 5.34 -21.18
N GLY A 374 -36.04 6.09 -21.84
CA GLY A 374 -35.66 7.37 -22.45
C GLY A 374 -35.31 8.45 -21.40
N LEU A 375 -36.07 8.52 -20.30
CA LEU A 375 -35.81 9.43 -19.19
C LEU A 375 -34.48 9.06 -18.47
N LEU A 376 -34.27 7.78 -18.23
CA LEU A 376 -33.04 7.26 -17.63
C LEU A 376 -31.80 7.62 -18.44
N GLN A 377 -31.88 7.47 -19.77
CA GLN A 377 -30.75 7.83 -20.64
C GLN A 377 -30.42 9.32 -20.55
N ARG A 378 -31.46 10.18 -20.52
CA ARG A 378 -31.28 11.62 -20.33
C ARG A 378 -30.66 11.97 -18.99
N LEU A 379 -31.08 11.30 -17.88
CA LEU A 379 -30.46 11.49 -16.55
C LEU A 379 -28.99 11.07 -16.55
N ARG A 380 -28.68 9.89 -17.09
CA ARG A 380 -27.32 9.37 -17.18
C ARG A 380 -26.40 10.26 -18.02
N ASN A 381 -26.89 10.81 -19.14
CA ASN A 381 -26.15 11.77 -19.94
C ASN A 381 -25.86 13.10 -19.21
N ASN A 382 -26.62 13.41 -18.16
CA ASN A 382 -26.39 14.53 -17.24
C ASN A 382 -25.57 14.15 -16.00
N GLY A 383 -24.95 12.94 -15.98
CA GLY A 383 -24.12 12.47 -14.87
C GLY A 383 -24.90 11.99 -13.64
N ILE A 384 -26.22 11.80 -13.76
CA ILE A 384 -27.06 11.34 -12.66
C ILE A 384 -27.21 9.82 -12.71
N ASN A 385 -26.83 9.15 -11.64
CA ASN A 385 -26.96 7.71 -11.51
C ASN A 385 -28.43 7.33 -11.27
N ALA A 386 -29.01 6.62 -12.24
CA ALA A 386 -30.42 6.23 -12.22
C ALA A 386 -30.61 4.77 -12.65
N GLU A 387 -31.53 4.09 -11.99
CA GLU A 387 -31.90 2.70 -12.26
C GLU A 387 -33.41 2.59 -12.55
N LEU A 388 -33.79 1.59 -13.35
CA LEU A 388 -35.17 1.13 -13.46
C LEU A 388 -35.26 -0.21 -12.72
N TYR A 389 -36.31 -0.36 -11.88
CA TYR A 389 -36.56 -1.66 -11.28
C TYR A 389 -36.87 -2.69 -12.38
N PRO A 390 -36.20 -3.86 -12.41
CA PRO A 390 -36.25 -4.71 -13.61
C PRO A 390 -37.58 -5.37 -13.85
N ASP A 391 -38.32 -5.72 -12.79
CA ASP A 391 -39.57 -6.48 -12.88
C ASP A 391 -40.80 -5.61 -12.61
N ALA A 392 -41.84 -5.79 -13.40
CA ALA A 392 -43.18 -5.24 -13.10
C ALA A 392 -43.81 -5.98 -11.92
N THR A 393 -43.54 -5.54 -10.71
CA THR A 393 -44.00 -6.17 -9.47
C THR A 393 -44.78 -5.16 -8.59
N LYS A 394 -45.36 -5.68 -7.49
CA LYS A 394 -46.05 -4.81 -6.54
C LYS A 394 -45.17 -3.67 -6.04
N MET A 395 -45.70 -2.44 -6.01
CA MET A 395 -45.00 -1.22 -5.59
C MET A 395 -44.28 -1.38 -4.24
N LYS A 396 -44.94 -2.06 -3.29
CA LYS A 396 -44.32 -2.32 -1.96
C LYS A 396 -42.98 -3.02 -2.07
N LYS A 397 -42.81 -3.96 -3.02
CA LYS A 397 -41.52 -4.68 -3.22
C LYS A 397 -40.46 -3.75 -3.80
N GLN A 398 -40.84 -2.89 -4.72
CA GLN A 398 -39.94 -1.94 -5.37
C GLN A 398 -39.46 -0.85 -4.39
N LEU A 399 -40.41 -0.32 -3.56
CA LEU A 399 -40.06 0.63 -2.51
C LEU A 399 -39.18 0.01 -1.42
N ALA A 400 -39.46 -1.24 -1.02
CA ALA A 400 -38.62 -1.97 -0.07
C ALA A 400 -37.19 -2.19 -0.61
N TYR A 401 -37.03 -2.41 -1.91
CA TYR A 401 -35.73 -2.48 -2.56
C TYR A 401 -34.98 -1.12 -2.49
N ALA A 402 -35.69 -0.03 -2.80
CA ALA A 402 -35.10 1.32 -2.72
C ALA A 402 -34.65 1.64 -1.27
N ASP A 403 -35.48 1.31 -0.30
CA ASP A 403 -35.20 1.51 1.13
C ASP A 403 -34.02 0.68 1.60
N ALA A 404 -34.00 -0.63 1.30
CA ALA A 404 -32.90 -1.53 1.64
C ALA A 404 -31.55 -1.09 1.03
N ARG A 405 -31.58 -0.48 -0.16
CA ARG A 405 -30.42 0.11 -0.84
C ARG A 405 -30.20 1.57 -0.48
N LYS A 406 -31.00 2.15 0.40
CA LYS A 406 -30.94 3.57 0.82
C LYS A 406 -30.97 4.55 -0.37
N ILE A 407 -31.65 4.19 -1.45
CA ILE A 407 -31.82 5.07 -2.62
C ILE A 407 -32.67 6.27 -2.21
N PRO A 408 -32.18 7.52 -2.36
CA PRO A 408 -32.87 8.68 -1.78
C PRO A 408 -34.20 9.03 -2.46
N TYR A 409 -34.32 8.72 -3.76
CA TYR A 409 -35.51 9.05 -4.52
C TYR A 409 -36.07 7.86 -5.30
N VAL A 410 -37.41 7.79 -5.38
CA VAL A 410 -38.11 6.87 -6.28
C VAL A 410 -38.99 7.69 -7.23
N ALA A 411 -38.78 7.48 -8.53
CA ALA A 411 -39.57 8.09 -9.59
C ALA A 411 -40.69 7.15 -9.99
N LEU A 412 -41.92 7.65 -9.96
CA LEU A 412 -43.13 6.97 -10.35
C LEU A 412 -43.60 7.59 -11.66
N VAL A 413 -43.67 6.79 -12.72
CA VAL A 413 -44.12 7.23 -14.04
C VAL A 413 -45.16 6.23 -14.52
N GLY A 414 -46.40 6.51 -14.25
CA GLY A 414 -47.57 5.77 -14.74
C GLY A 414 -48.14 6.40 -16.01
N THR A 415 -49.29 5.87 -16.44
CA THR A 415 -49.92 6.30 -17.67
C THR A 415 -50.30 7.80 -17.69
N GLU A 416 -50.64 8.39 -16.54
CA GLU A 416 -50.97 9.82 -16.45
C GLU A 416 -49.73 10.70 -16.54
N GLU A 417 -48.65 10.32 -15.81
CA GLU A 417 -47.38 11.04 -15.90
C GLU A 417 -46.83 11.00 -17.32
N MET A 418 -46.92 9.85 -17.99
CA MET A 418 -46.49 9.71 -19.41
C MET A 418 -47.27 10.70 -20.33
N LYS A 419 -48.59 10.80 -20.18
CA LYS A 419 -49.41 11.72 -20.99
C LYS A 419 -49.04 13.17 -20.76
N ASN A 420 -48.75 13.54 -19.53
CA ASN A 420 -48.45 14.91 -19.13
C ASN A 420 -46.98 15.30 -19.24
N GLY A 421 -46.11 14.36 -19.56
CA GLY A 421 -44.63 14.58 -19.61
C GLY A 421 -44.07 14.90 -18.23
N GLN A 422 -44.63 14.32 -17.17
CA GLN A 422 -44.27 14.56 -15.78
C GLN A 422 -43.70 13.29 -15.12
N VAL A 423 -43.15 13.45 -13.93
CA VAL A 423 -42.65 12.38 -13.06
C VAL A 423 -43.11 12.66 -11.64
N THR A 424 -43.73 11.70 -11.00
CA THR A 424 -44.01 11.79 -9.57
C THR A 424 -42.77 11.28 -8.81
N LEU A 425 -42.06 12.21 -8.16
CA LEU A 425 -40.86 11.94 -7.40
C LEU A 425 -41.20 11.76 -5.92
N LYS A 426 -40.80 10.64 -5.35
CA LYS A 426 -40.89 10.34 -3.93
C LYS A 426 -39.53 10.49 -3.25
N ASP A 427 -39.45 11.36 -2.25
CA ASP A 427 -38.32 11.44 -1.32
C ASP A 427 -38.48 10.32 -0.30
N MET A 428 -37.51 9.39 -0.29
CA MET A 428 -37.55 8.20 0.59
C MET A 428 -37.24 8.52 2.05
N GLN A 429 -36.53 9.63 2.31
CA GLN A 429 -36.19 10.05 3.67
C GLN A 429 -37.35 10.82 4.32
N LYS A 430 -37.96 11.78 3.59
CA LYS A 430 -39.05 12.61 4.08
C LYS A 430 -40.42 11.94 3.95
N GLY A 431 -40.54 10.96 3.05
CA GLY A 431 -41.81 10.33 2.71
C GLY A 431 -42.71 11.18 1.84
N GLU A 432 -42.29 12.36 1.40
CA GLU A 432 -43.04 13.31 0.58
C GLU A 432 -43.03 12.90 -0.89
N GLN A 433 -44.07 13.30 -1.61
CA GLN A 433 -44.20 13.09 -3.05
C GLN A 433 -44.56 14.40 -3.75
N SER A 434 -43.96 14.64 -4.90
CA SER A 434 -44.27 15.78 -5.76
C SER A 434 -44.26 15.35 -7.22
N THR A 435 -45.21 15.88 -8.00
CA THR A 435 -45.28 15.67 -9.44
C THR A 435 -44.58 16.84 -10.12
N ILE A 436 -43.53 16.57 -10.85
CA ILE A 436 -42.61 17.56 -11.40
C ILE A 436 -42.28 17.26 -12.87
N THR A 437 -41.82 18.26 -13.59
CA THR A 437 -41.29 18.11 -14.96
C THR A 437 -39.91 17.44 -14.97
N PHE A 438 -39.47 16.98 -16.12
CA PHE A 438 -38.13 16.40 -16.24
C PHE A 438 -37.04 17.41 -15.94
N GLU A 439 -37.20 18.67 -16.26
CA GLU A 439 -36.18 19.73 -15.97
C GLU A 439 -36.09 20.01 -14.46
N GLU A 440 -37.24 20.02 -13.75
CA GLU A 440 -37.24 20.10 -12.29
C GLU A 440 -36.61 18.86 -11.65
N LEU A 441 -36.87 17.65 -12.21
CA LEU A 441 -36.24 16.41 -11.77
C LEU A 441 -34.71 16.50 -11.87
N LEU A 442 -34.19 17.01 -13.00
CA LEU A 442 -32.77 17.24 -13.17
C LEU A 442 -32.19 18.18 -12.12
N HIS A 443 -32.95 19.22 -11.76
CA HIS A 443 -32.53 20.20 -10.74
C HIS A 443 -32.46 19.58 -9.33
N VAL A 444 -33.44 18.78 -8.98
CA VAL A 444 -33.53 18.12 -7.66
C VAL A 444 -32.44 17.03 -7.49
N LEU A 445 -32.08 16.36 -8.57
CA LEU A 445 -31.16 15.24 -8.51
C LEU A 445 -29.64 15.64 -8.64
N LYS A 446 -29.38 16.85 -9.12
CA LYS A 446 -28.02 17.43 -9.12
C LYS A 446 -27.61 17.85 -7.71
#